data_e3e69b2d3248eff53e09d167f6b40b97
#
_entry.id   e3e69b2d3248eff53e09d167f6b40b97
#
_cell.length_a   1.000
_cell.length_b   1.000
_cell.length_c   1.000
_cell.angle_alpha   90.00
_cell.angle_beta   90.00
_cell.angle_gamma   90.00
#
_symmetry.space_group_name_H-M   'P 1'
#
loop_
_entity.id
_entity.type
_entity.pdbx_description
1 polymer ?
#
loop_
_entity_poly.entity_id
_entity_poly.type
_entity_poly.pdbx_seq_one_letter_code
_entity_poly.pdbx_strand_id
1 'polypeptide(L)'
;MGAVRVCLAGLLATAMLAFQADESFVVSGEHPLLLLRPQRIRLLRRERERRSARWQQFEALMAGHAAMPEPGFALALYYQVAGEAGAGRRAIEWALTSGDDLRQLALVLDWCQPVLREPESAALAARLERALGQRPRTMSISEARSRALAATVLADRAPAVSERELQSLVQKWWRGEIVPAVKQGRNVIPRAEIYALFEMLHAVRDNLNIDLRESLPAFFEQLPLYHLLSYYPASYPAPENEFRIPAAKGAEPDLAVAAMSRAADLAMVAYDNNAVENQYVQGWAMHDRFLLRGAFGIPYEFLWANPYQPGLSYYNLPLVFHDRIFGRVFLRSRWDDDAAWLGYFEGQLQTFSGGEPKIVPLSGATEPIQFGDTAVVAATRFAIQEEATTVYVVGLAPAQSYDVEPDAEEMHEARTDPGGILELKFPSGFTGGIRMRQRAAQ
;
A
#
# COMPACT_ATOMS: atom_id res chain seq x y z
N MET A 1 20.30 -18.55 -62.80
CA MET A 1 20.76 -18.72 -61.43
C MET A 1 20.00 -17.77 -60.52
N GLY A 2 18.93 -18.25 -59.95
CA GLY A 2 18.05 -17.49 -59.07
C GLY A 2 17.10 -18.46 -58.42
N ALA A 3 17.36 -18.82 -57.20
CA ALA A 3 16.38 -19.40 -56.24
C ALA A 3 17.24 -19.91 -55.06
N VAL A 4 17.26 -19.15 -53.96
CA VAL A 4 17.43 -19.58 -52.57
C VAL A 4 17.51 -18.31 -51.71
N ARG A 5 16.41 -17.71 -51.34
CA ARG A 5 16.31 -16.70 -50.26
C ARG A 5 14.85 -16.50 -49.80
N VAL A 6 14.12 -17.56 -49.54
CA VAL A 6 12.83 -17.47 -48.84
C VAL A 6 12.67 -18.76 -48.04
N CYS A 7 13.27 -18.90 -46.90
CA CYS A 7 12.97 -19.92 -45.87
C CYS A 7 13.65 -19.70 -44.53
N LEU A 8 13.94 -18.45 -44.12
CA LEU A 8 14.53 -18.18 -42.78
C LEU A 8 13.70 -17.22 -41.88
N ALA A 9 12.55 -16.73 -42.36
CA ALA A 9 11.73 -15.80 -41.58
C ALA A 9 10.56 -16.52 -40.83
N GLY A 10 10.37 -17.81 -41.02
CA GLY A 10 9.26 -18.58 -40.44
C GLY A 10 9.58 -19.31 -39.12
N LEU A 11 10.82 -19.35 -38.69
CA LEU A 11 11.26 -20.14 -37.52
C LEU A 11 11.53 -19.33 -36.26
N LEU A 12 11.45 -18.01 -36.29
CA LEU A 12 11.65 -17.14 -35.13
C LEU A 12 10.36 -16.67 -34.45
N ALA A 13 9.20 -16.96 -35.02
CA ALA A 13 7.89 -16.58 -34.44
C ALA A 13 7.29 -17.67 -33.53
N THR A 14 7.84 -18.87 -33.51
CA THR A 14 7.32 -19.99 -32.69
C THR A 14 8.09 -20.24 -31.40
N ALA A 15 9.11 -19.46 -31.09
CA ALA A 15 9.94 -19.63 -29.88
C ALA A 15 9.56 -18.73 -28.68
N MET A 16 8.51 -17.92 -28.79
CA MET A 16 8.00 -17.10 -27.69
C MET A 16 6.70 -17.61 -27.03
N LEU A 17 6.34 -18.84 -27.28
CA LEU A 17 5.22 -19.55 -26.61
C LEU A 17 5.73 -20.64 -25.66
N ALA A 18 6.87 -20.43 -25.05
CA ALA A 18 7.42 -21.44 -24.14
C ALA A 18 7.63 -20.84 -22.75
N PHE A 19 7.05 -21.55 -21.78
CA PHE A 19 7.18 -21.40 -20.34
C PHE A 19 6.32 -20.29 -19.69
N GLN A 20 5.00 -20.38 -19.82
CA GLN A 20 4.21 -20.28 -18.61
C GLN A 20 4.40 -21.61 -17.87
N ALA A 21 5.29 -21.63 -16.89
CA ALA A 21 5.29 -22.69 -15.90
C ALA A 21 3.86 -22.78 -15.39
N ASP A 22 3.28 -23.97 -15.38
CA ASP A 22 1.91 -24.18 -14.91
C ASP A 22 1.88 -23.77 -13.44
N GLU A 23 1.36 -22.55 -13.15
CA GLU A 23 1.33 -22.01 -11.80
C GLU A 23 0.49 -22.94 -10.92
N SER A 24 1.09 -23.51 -9.92
CA SER A 24 0.38 -24.33 -8.95
C SER A 24 -0.32 -23.46 -7.92
N PHE A 25 -1.61 -23.69 -7.72
CA PHE A 25 -2.41 -23.05 -6.67
C PHE A 25 -2.65 -23.98 -5.47
N VAL A 26 -1.88 -25.05 -5.41
CA VAL A 26 -1.87 -26.00 -4.30
C VAL A 26 -1.02 -25.41 -3.18
N VAL A 27 -1.65 -25.15 -2.04
CA VAL A 27 -0.97 -24.71 -0.83
C VAL A 27 -0.19 -25.88 -0.24
N SER A 28 1.08 -25.65 0.07
CA SER A 28 1.95 -26.64 0.72
C SER A 28 2.65 -25.99 1.90
N GLY A 29 2.62 -26.63 3.06
CA GLY A 29 3.29 -26.13 4.26
C GLY A 29 2.71 -26.67 5.54
N GLU A 30 3.33 -26.31 6.64
CA GLU A 30 2.86 -26.61 8.00
C GLU A 30 2.29 -25.35 8.65
N HIS A 31 1.27 -25.50 9.47
CA HIS A 31 0.72 -24.40 10.25
C HIS A 31 1.72 -23.83 11.27
N PRO A 32 1.75 -22.52 11.46
CA PRO A 32 0.88 -21.50 10.85
C PRO A 32 1.26 -21.17 9.39
N LEU A 33 0.27 -21.21 8.51
CA LEU A 33 0.41 -20.86 7.08
C LEU A 33 0.38 -19.35 6.85
N LEU A 34 -0.35 -18.60 7.69
CA LEU A 34 -0.64 -17.19 7.49
C LEU A 34 0.30 -16.30 8.30
N LEU A 35 1.01 -15.37 7.64
CA LEU A 35 1.71 -14.21 8.22
C LEU A 35 2.82 -14.51 9.24
N LEU A 36 2.81 -15.68 9.88
CA LEU A 36 3.75 -16.11 10.92
C LEU A 36 4.78 -17.12 10.40
N ARG A 37 5.51 -16.74 9.34
CA ARG A 37 6.65 -17.56 8.88
C ARG A 37 7.64 -17.86 10.02
N PRO A 38 8.42 -18.96 9.95
CA PRO A 38 9.37 -19.35 10.99
C PRO A 38 10.30 -18.24 11.46
N GLN A 39 10.73 -17.36 10.56
CA GLN A 39 11.57 -16.22 10.93
C GLN A 39 10.79 -15.18 11.74
N ARG A 40 9.55 -14.88 11.36
CA ARG A 40 8.69 -13.91 12.05
C ARG A 40 8.35 -14.41 13.45
N ILE A 41 7.87 -15.61 13.58
CA ILE A 41 7.52 -16.15 14.91
C ILE A 41 8.73 -16.25 15.86
N ARG A 42 9.94 -16.57 15.31
CA ARG A 42 11.16 -16.53 16.11
C ARG A 42 11.51 -15.12 16.60
N LEU A 43 11.32 -14.10 15.76
CA LEU A 43 11.52 -12.71 16.15
C LEU A 43 10.58 -12.33 17.31
N LEU A 44 9.28 -12.59 17.16
CA LEU A 44 8.27 -12.28 18.18
C LEU A 44 8.51 -13.00 19.50
N ARG A 45 8.89 -14.28 19.46
CA ARG A 45 9.25 -15.05 20.67
C ARG A 45 10.51 -14.50 21.34
N ARG A 46 11.49 -14.04 20.58
CA ARG A 46 12.68 -13.35 21.12
C ARG A 46 12.31 -12.03 21.81
N GLU A 47 11.37 -11.26 21.24
CA GLU A 47 10.82 -10.06 21.89
C GLU A 47 10.21 -10.38 23.26
N ARG A 48 9.43 -11.46 23.34
CA ARG A 48 8.89 -11.96 24.62
C ARG A 48 9.99 -12.35 25.60
N GLU A 49 10.94 -13.18 25.18
CA GLU A 49 12.05 -13.65 26.01
C GLU A 49 12.89 -12.50 26.57
N ARG A 50 13.09 -11.45 25.77
CA ARG A 50 13.81 -10.24 26.17
C ARG A 50 12.95 -9.23 26.94
N ARG A 51 11.66 -9.53 27.11
CA ARG A 51 10.69 -8.61 27.72
C ARG A 51 10.76 -7.20 27.12
N SER A 52 10.76 -7.14 25.78
CA SER A 52 10.77 -5.84 25.08
C SER A 52 9.58 -4.98 25.49
N ALA A 53 9.70 -3.66 25.37
CA ALA A 53 8.61 -2.74 25.70
C ALA A 53 7.33 -3.06 24.88
N ARG A 54 7.49 -3.43 23.59
CA ARG A 54 6.36 -3.82 22.73
C ARG A 54 5.66 -5.08 23.21
N TRP A 55 6.42 -6.09 23.63
CA TRP A 55 5.85 -7.29 24.24
C TRP A 55 5.14 -6.97 25.54
N GLN A 56 5.76 -6.19 26.44
CA GLN A 56 5.15 -5.82 27.71
C GLN A 56 3.83 -5.06 27.53
N GLN A 57 3.75 -4.16 26.54
CA GLN A 57 2.50 -3.47 26.21
C GLN A 57 1.43 -4.45 25.73
N PHE A 58 1.78 -5.38 24.87
CA PHE A 58 0.84 -6.38 24.36
C PHE A 58 0.39 -7.34 25.46
N GLU A 59 1.33 -7.84 26.27
CA GLU A 59 1.07 -8.68 27.45
C GLU A 59 0.13 -7.98 28.45
N ALA A 60 0.36 -6.69 28.72
CA ALA A 60 -0.49 -5.91 29.63
C ALA A 60 -1.94 -5.79 29.14
N LEU A 61 -2.16 -5.58 27.83
CA LEU A 61 -3.50 -5.57 27.25
C LEU A 61 -4.19 -6.94 27.41
N MET A 62 -3.48 -8.03 27.14
CA MET A 62 -4.02 -9.38 27.23
C MET A 62 -4.31 -9.81 28.67
N ALA A 63 -3.41 -9.51 29.61
CA ALA A 63 -3.56 -9.80 31.04
C ALA A 63 -4.65 -8.93 31.69
N GLY A 64 -4.78 -7.68 31.25
CA GLY A 64 -5.83 -6.75 31.69
C GLY A 64 -7.20 -7.02 31.07
N HIS A 65 -7.35 -8.04 30.23
CA HIS A 65 -8.59 -8.34 29.50
C HIS A 65 -9.15 -7.13 28.76
N ALA A 66 -8.28 -6.31 28.17
CA ALA A 66 -8.70 -5.15 27.39
C ALA A 66 -9.70 -5.55 26.30
N ALA A 67 -10.70 -4.70 26.06
CA ALA A 67 -11.61 -4.88 24.94
C ALA A 67 -10.87 -4.65 23.63
N MET A 68 -10.57 -5.73 22.91
CA MET A 68 -9.84 -5.68 21.65
C MET A 68 -10.82 -5.45 20.49
N PRO A 69 -10.58 -4.46 19.60
CA PRO A 69 -11.38 -4.28 18.38
C PRO A 69 -11.35 -5.51 17.46
N GLU A 70 -10.24 -6.24 17.44
CA GLU A 70 -10.07 -7.48 16.69
C GLU A 70 -9.66 -8.64 17.62
N PRO A 71 -10.62 -9.19 18.40
CA PRO A 71 -10.31 -10.14 19.45
C PRO A 71 -9.71 -11.45 18.94
N GLY A 72 -10.21 -11.95 17.79
CA GLY A 72 -9.70 -13.19 17.19
C GLY A 72 -8.24 -13.06 16.80
N PHE A 73 -7.88 -11.97 16.13
CA PHE A 73 -6.50 -11.68 15.74
C PHE A 73 -5.58 -11.53 16.97
N ALA A 74 -5.95 -10.66 17.91
CA ALA A 74 -5.09 -10.35 19.05
C ALA A 74 -4.86 -11.58 19.97
N LEU A 75 -5.92 -12.33 20.30
CA LEU A 75 -5.84 -13.52 21.14
C LEU A 75 -5.04 -14.65 20.46
N ALA A 76 -5.26 -14.90 19.17
CA ALA A 76 -4.54 -15.93 18.44
C ALA A 76 -3.05 -15.55 18.25
N LEU A 77 -2.71 -14.28 18.00
CA LEU A 77 -1.33 -13.80 17.97
C LEU A 77 -0.65 -13.98 19.33
N TYR A 78 -1.32 -13.58 20.40
CA TYR A 78 -0.80 -13.73 21.74
C TYR A 78 -0.55 -15.21 22.08
N TYR A 79 -1.49 -16.10 21.74
CA TYR A 79 -1.30 -17.55 21.90
C TYR A 79 -0.05 -18.06 21.19
N GLN A 80 0.17 -17.68 19.93
CA GLN A 80 1.33 -18.12 19.14
C GLN A 80 2.68 -17.70 19.76
N VAL A 81 2.70 -16.55 20.41
CA VAL A 81 3.93 -16.01 20.99
C VAL A 81 4.10 -16.43 22.45
N ALA A 82 3.08 -16.31 23.28
CA ALA A 82 3.12 -16.65 24.70
C ALA A 82 3.10 -18.16 24.96
N GLY A 83 2.48 -18.93 24.07
CA GLY A 83 2.20 -20.35 24.30
C GLY A 83 1.10 -20.60 25.32
N GLU A 84 0.31 -19.57 25.68
CA GLU A 84 -0.74 -19.64 26.68
C GLU A 84 -2.03 -20.25 26.09
N ALA A 85 -2.28 -21.51 26.37
CA ALA A 85 -3.44 -22.25 25.84
C ALA A 85 -4.78 -21.57 26.15
N GLY A 86 -4.90 -20.85 27.28
CA GLY A 86 -6.10 -20.09 27.65
C GLY A 86 -6.45 -19.01 26.65
N ALA A 87 -5.45 -18.29 26.12
CA ALA A 87 -5.67 -17.27 25.08
C ALA A 87 -6.15 -17.90 23.76
N GLY A 88 -5.54 -19.01 23.34
CA GLY A 88 -5.99 -19.77 22.17
C GLY A 88 -7.44 -20.26 22.32
N ARG A 89 -7.81 -20.76 23.50
CA ARG A 89 -9.19 -21.19 23.79
C ARG A 89 -10.18 -20.01 23.70
N ARG A 90 -9.85 -18.84 24.23
CA ARG A 90 -10.68 -17.64 24.13
C ARG A 90 -10.83 -17.18 22.67
N ALA A 91 -9.76 -17.25 21.85
CA ALA A 91 -9.84 -16.94 20.43
C ALA A 91 -10.83 -17.89 19.72
N ILE A 92 -10.76 -19.19 19.99
CA ILE A 92 -11.67 -20.20 19.43
C ILE A 92 -13.11 -19.95 19.87
N GLU A 93 -13.34 -19.70 21.15
CA GLU A 93 -14.67 -19.40 21.69
C GLU A 93 -15.27 -18.18 21.00
N TRP A 94 -14.49 -17.08 20.88
CA TRP A 94 -14.92 -15.91 20.14
C TRP A 94 -15.28 -16.26 18.69
N ALA A 95 -14.43 -17.01 18.00
CA ALA A 95 -14.64 -17.38 16.60
C ALA A 95 -15.90 -18.23 16.40
N LEU A 96 -16.26 -19.09 17.38
CA LEU A 96 -17.44 -19.95 17.30
C LEU A 96 -18.75 -19.24 17.69
N THR A 97 -18.68 -18.21 18.53
CA THR A 97 -19.87 -17.56 19.10
C THR A 97 -20.21 -16.22 18.45
N SER A 98 -19.28 -15.26 18.47
CA SER A 98 -19.50 -13.87 18.09
C SER A 98 -18.66 -13.41 16.90
N GLY A 99 -17.65 -14.18 16.48
CA GLY A 99 -16.79 -13.82 15.36
C GLY A 99 -17.54 -13.90 14.01
N ASP A 100 -17.50 -12.85 13.22
CA ASP A 100 -18.10 -12.77 11.88
C ASP A 100 -17.10 -12.31 10.80
N ASP A 101 -15.98 -11.74 11.21
CA ASP A 101 -14.92 -11.27 10.31
C ASP A 101 -14.12 -12.44 9.71
N LEU A 102 -14.20 -12.59 8.40
CA LEU A 102 -13.61 -13.72 7.67
C LEU A 102 -12.08 -13.79 7.83
N ARG A 103 -11.38 -12.65 7.91
CA ARG A 103 -9.94 -12.57 8.14
C ARG A 103 -9.59 -13.16 9.49
N GLN A 104 -10.26 -12.70 10.54
CA GLN A 104 -9.97 -13.15 11.90
C GLN A 104 -10.33 -14.63 12.10
N LEU A 105 -11.43 -15.11 11.50
CA LEU A 105 -11.78 -16.55 11.53
C LEU A 105 -10.69 -17.41 10.89
N ALA A 106 -10.12 -16.97 9.75
CA ALA A 106 -9.00 -17.66 9.11
C ALA A 106 -7.75 -17.67 10.00
N LEU A 107 -7.40 -16.54 10.61
CA LEU A 107 -6.26 -16.45 11.53
C LEU A 107 -6.44 -17.34 12.76
N VAL A 108 -7.65 -17.42 13.33
CA VAL A 108 -7.93 -18.30 14.49
C VAL A 108 -7.82 -19.77 14.08
N LEU A 109 -8.38 -20.15 12.94
CA LEU A 109 -8.30 -21.55 12.45
C LEU A 109 -6.84 -21.97 12.23
N ASP A 110 -6.02 -21.10 11.67
CA ASP A 110 -4.61 -21.35 11.39
C ASP A 110 -3.74 -21.34 12.68
N TRP A 111 -3.83 -20.26 13.45
CA TRP A 111 -2.91 -20.01 14.55
C TRP A 111 -3.25 -20.80 15.82
N CYS A 112 -4.51 -21.16 15.99
CA CYS A 112 -4.94 -21.95 17.17
C CYS A 112 -5.06 -23.45 16.90
N GLN A 113 -4.60 -23.94 15.74
CA GLN A 113 -4.71 -25.36 15.34
C GLN A 113 -4.27 -26.34 16.45
N PRO A 114 -3.13 -26.14 17.17
CA PRO A 114 -2.70 -27.09 18.19
C PRO A 114 -3.65 -27.24 19.40
N VAL A 115 -4.55 -26.27 19.62
CA VAL A 115 -5.53 -26.29 20.74
C VAL A 115 -6.98 -26.39 20.26
N LEU A 116 -7.21 -26.48 18.94
CA LEU A 116 -8.52 -26.74 18.35
C LEU A 116 -8.90 -28.21 18.50
N ARG A 117 -10.14 -28.48 18.93
CA ARG A 117 -10.73 -29.80 18.86
C ARG A 117 -11.34 -30.03 17.49
N GLU A 118 -11.38 -31.28 17.04
CA GLU A 118 -11.87 -31.62 15.70
C GLU A 118 -13.27 -31.04 15.37
N PRO A 119 -14.29 -31.11 16.25
CA PRO A 119 -15.60 -30.52 15.98
C PRO A 119 -15.54 -28.98 15.80
N GLU A 120 -14.67 -28.29 16.54
CA GLU A 120 -14.48 -26.83 16.46
C GLU A 120 -13.80 -26.45 15.15
N SER A 121 -12.76 -27.18 14.79
CA SER A 121 -12.04 -26.99 13.53
C SER A 121 -12.96 -27.25 12.33
N ALA A 122 -13.77 -28.30 12.35
CA ALA A 122 -14.76 -28.58 11.30
C ALA A 122 -15.83 -27.48 11.21
N ALA A 123 -16.30 -26.96 12.36
CA ALA A 123 -17.29 -25.89 12.36
C ALA A 123 -16.74 -24.57 11.78
N LEU A 124 -15.49 -24.19 12.11
CA LEU A 124 -14.84 -23.01 11.55
C LEU A 124 -14.57 -23.19 10.04
N ALA A 125 -14.04 -24.33 9.62
CA ALA A 125 -13.83 -24.64 8.20
C ALA A 125 -15.12 -24.54 7.40
N ALA A 126 -16.22 -25.11 7.87
CA ALA A 126 -17.52 -25.02 7.20
C ALA A 126 -18.06 -23.57 7.10
N ARG A 127 -17.71 -22.69 8.07
CA ARG A 127 -18.07 -21.26 8.00
C ARG A 127 -17.26 -20.56 6.91
N LEU A 128 -15.93 -20.82 6.83
CA LEU A 128 -15.07 -20.25 5.81
C LEU A 128 -15.50 -20.71 4.40
N GLU A 129 -15.77 -22.01 4.23
CA GLU A 129 -16.26 -22.54 2.95
C GLU A 129 -17.56 -21.87 2.49
N ARG A 130 -18.53 -21.70 3.40
CA ARG A 130 -19.79 -21.01 3.07
C ARG A 130 -19.55 -19.55 2.67
N ALA A 131 -18.65 -18.85 3.36
CA ALA A 131 -18.29 -17.47 3.02
C ALA A 131 -17.62 -17.39 1.62
N LEU A 132 -16.72 -18.33 1.31
CA LEU A 132 -16.10 -18.40 -0.02
C LEU A 132 -17.11 -18.75 -1.13
N GLY A 133 -18.16 -19.50 -0.82
CA GLY A 133 -19.25 -19.80 -1.75
C GLY A 133 -20.07 -18.57 -2.16
N GLN A 134 -20.07 -17.51 -1.36
CA GLN A 134 -20.74 -16.25 -1.66
C GLN A 134 -19.79 -15.30 -2.39
N ARG A 135 -20.07 -15.00 -3.66
CA ARG A 135 -19.25 -14.05 -4.43
C ARG A 135 -19.90 -12.67 -4.41
N PRO A 136 -19.18 -11.62 -3.95
CA PRO A 136 -19.65 -10.25 -4.08
C PRO A 136 -19.66 -9.85 -5.58
N ARG A 137 -20.52 -8.90 -5.93
CA ARG A 137 -20.56 -8.33 -7.30
C ARG A 137 -19.30 -7.55 -7.66
N THR A 138 -18.79 -6.82 -6.69
CA THR A 138 -17.51 -6.11 -6.74
C THR A 138 -16.70 -6.54 -5.53
N MET A 139 -15.41 -6.72 -5.68
CA MET A 139 -14.54 -7.19 -4.61
C MET A 139 -13.49 -6.13 -4.30
N SER A 140 -13.48 -5.64 -3.07
CA SER A 140 -12.44 -4.75 -2.54
C SER A 140 -11.13 -5.52 -2.28
N ILE A 141 -10.04 -4.80 -2.06
CA ILE A 141 -8.76 -5.41 -1.65
C ILE A 141 -8.91 -6.13 -0.30
N SER A 142 -9.63 -5.53 0.66
CA SER A 142 -9.89 -6.15 1.98
C SER A 142 -10.70 -7.44 1.88
N GLU A 143 -11.68 -7.50 1.00
CA GLU A 143 -12.43 -8.74 0.72
C GLU A 143 -11.56 -9.79 0.06
N ALA A 144 -10.78 -9.42 -0.97
CA ALA A 144 -9.85 -10.33 -1.63
C ALA A 144 -8.81 -10.89 -0.66
N ARG A 145 -8.24 -10.03 0.21
CA ARG A 145 -7.37 -10.45 1.30
C ARG A 145 -8.04 -11.48 2.20
N SER A 146 -9.24 -11.20 2.68
CA SER A 146 -9.95 -12.10 3.60
C SER A 146 -10.25 -13.45 2.96
N ARG A 147 -10.59 -13.44 1.67
CA ARG A 147 -10.81 -14.67 0.88
C ARG A 147 -9.51 -15.43 0.63
N ALA A 148 -8.40 -14.75 0.34
CA ALA A 148 -7.09 -15.38 0.17
C ALA A 148 -6.65 -16.10 1.46
N LEU A 149 -6.78 -15.43 2.62
CA LEU A 149 -6.46 -16.03 3.91
C LEU A 149 -7.35 -17.24 4.20
N ALA A 150 -8.67 -17.12 4.00
CA ALA A 150 -9.61 -18.21 4.20
C ALA A 150 -9.35 -19.41 3.27
N ALA A 151 -9.06 -19.16 2.00
CA ALA A 151 -8.74 -20.21 1.04
C ALA A 151 -7.43 -20.93 1.42
N THR A 152 -6.42 -20.18 1.83
CA THR A 152 -5.12 -20.75 2.24
C THR A 152 -5.27 -21.73 3.40
N VAL A 153 -6.01 -21.37 4.46
CA VAL A 153 -6.15 -22.25 5.64
C VAL A 153 -7.10 -23.42 5.42
N LEU A 154 -7.90 -23.40 4.37
CA LEU A 154 -8.78 -24.52 3.98
C LEU A 154 -8.09 -25.59 3.15
N ALA A 155 -6.82 -25.39 2.77
CA ALA A 155 -6.11 -26.31 1.88
C ALA A 155 -6.11 -27.77 2.36
N ASP A 156 -5.95 -27.99 3.66
CA ASP A 156 -5.90 -29.34 4.25
C ASP A 156 -7.27 -30.02 4.32
N ARG A 157 -8.38 -29.24 4.38
CA ARG A 157 -9.73 -29.76 4.60
C ARG A 157 -10.60 -29.71 3.36
N ALA A 158 -10.42 -28.71 2.53
CA ALA A 158 -11.17 -28.47 1.31
C ALA A 158 -10.26 -28.06 0.15
N PRO A 159 -9.28 -28.89 -0.26
CA PRO A 159 -8.25 -28.51 -1.22
C PRO A 159 -8.80 -27.99 -2.54
N ALA A 160 -9.85 -28.61 -3.07
CA ALA A 160 -10.48 -28.15 -4.31
C ALA A 160 -11.16 -26.78 -4.20
N VAL A 161 -11.65 -26.39 -3.03
CA VAL A 161 -12.18 -25.04 -2.76
C VAL A 161 -11.06 -24.05 -2.66
N SER A 162 -10.01 -24.37 -1.90
CA SER A 162 -8.80 -23.59 -1.73
C SER A 162 -8.17 -23.25 -3.08
N GLU A 163 -7.81 -24.26 -3.86
CA GLU A 163 -7.14 -24.10 -5.15
C GLU A 163 -7.96 -23.26 -6.13
N ARG A 164 -9.24 -23.57 -6.29
CA ARG A 164 -10.14 -22.80 -7.17
C ARG A 164 -10.26 -21.33 -6.77
N GLU A 165 -10.36 -21.03 -5.46
CA GLU A 165 -10.50 -19.68 -4.97
C GLU A 165 -9.19 -18.89 -5.16
N LEU A 166 -8.04 -19.46 -4.78
CA LEU A 166 -6.72 -18.85 -4.96
C LEU A 166 -6.41 -18.60 -6.43
N GLN A 167 -6.70 -19.57 -7.32
CA GLN A 167 -6.58 -19.39 -8.76
C GLN A 167 -7.47 -18.24 -9.27
N SER A 168 -8.71 -18.18 -8.80
CA SER A 168 -9.63 -17.10 -9.19
C SER A 168 -9.17 -15.73 -8.74
N LEU A 169 -8.65 -15.62 -7.50
CA LEU A 169 -8.10 -14.37 -6.96
C LEU A 169 -6.87 -13.90 -7.73
N VAL A 170 -5.92 -14.79 -8.03
CA VAL A 170 -4.69 -14.41 -8.73
C VAL A 170 -4.95 -14.13 -10.21
N GLN A 171 -5.62 -15.05 -10.93
CA GLN A 171 -5.72 -14.97 -12.38
C GLN A 171 -6.85 -14.06 -12.85
N LYS A 172 -8.05 -14.17 -12.25
CA LYS A 172 -9.22 -13.42 -12.73
C LYS A 172 -9.31 -12.05 -12.10
N TRP A 173 -9.22 -11.98 -10.77
CA TRP A 173 -9.40 -10.72 -10.08
C TRP A 173 -8.13 -9.85 -10.11
N TRP A 174 -6.96 -10.36 -9.66
CA TRP A 174 -5.75 -9.55 -9.64
C TRP A 174 -5.27 -9.23 -11.07
N ARG A 175 -4.93 -10.26 -11.86
CA ARG A 175 -4.38 -10.05 -13.21
C ARG A 175 -5.42 -9.60 -14.22
N GLY A 176 -6.68 -10.00 -14.06
CA GLY A 176 -7.76 -9.69 -15.01
C GLY A 176 -8.50 -8.39 -14.75
N GLU A 177 -8.57 -7.92 -13.49
CA GLU A 177 -9.34 -6.72 -13.11
C GLU A 177 -8.46 -5.62 -12.51
N ILE A 178 -7.67 -5.91 -11.45
CA ILE A 178 -6.89 -4.90 -10.75
C ILE A 178 -5.73 -4.37 -11.60
N VAL A 179 -4.91 -5.26 -12.15
CA VAL A 179 -3.74 -4.88 -12.95
C VAL A 179 -4.12 -4.01 -14.16
N PRO A 180 -5.13 -4.36 -14.98
CA PRO A 180 -5.57 -3.50 -16.08
C PRO A 180 -6.12 -2.16 -15.59
N ALA A 181 -6.84 -2.15 -14.46
CA ALA A 181 -7.38 -0.91 -13.90
C ALA A 181 -6.27 0.07 -13.50
N VAL A 182 -5.25 -0.42 -12.77
CA VAL A 182 -4.08 0.39 -12.38
C VAL A 182 -3.32 0.89 -13.61
N LYS A 183 -3.07 0.02 -14.60
CA LYS A 183 -2.40 0.42 -15.85
C LYS A 183 -3.17 1.45 -16.67
N GLN A 184 -4.49 1.54 -16.46
CA GLN A 184 -5.34 2.59 -17.05
C GLN A 184 -5.43 3.86 -16.19
N GLY A 185 -4.67 3.97 -15.12
CA GLY A 185 -4.68 5.12 -14.22
C GLY A 185 -5.86 5.16 -13.25
N ARG A 186 -6.62 4.08 -13.11
CA ARG A 186 -7.72 4.00 -12.13
C ARG A 186 -7.19 3.63 -10.76
N ASN A 187 -7.41 4.50 -9.77
CA ASN A 187 -7.01 4.26 -8.39
C ASN A 187 -7.96 3.27 -7.69
N VAL A 188 -7.79 1.98 -7.98
CA VAL A 188 -8.55 0.87 -7.37
C VAL A 188 -7.87 0.30 -6.12
N ILE A 189 -6.71 0.86 -5.75
CA ILE A 189 -5.93 0.51 -4.55
C ILE A 189 -5.77 1.80 -3.71
N PRO A 190 -6.83 2.25 -3.02
CA PRO A 190 -6.75 3.44 -2.18
C PRO A 190 -5.85 3.20 -0.97
N ARG A 191 -5.31 4.28 -0.39
CA ARG A 191 -4.37 4.20 0.74
C ARG A 191 -4.90 3.35 1.90
N ALA A 192 -6.17 3.45 2.22
CA ALA A 192 -6.81 2.68 3.30
C ALA A 192 -6.76 1.15 3.08
N GLU A 193 -6.60 0.70 1.83
CA GLU A 193 -6.57 -0.71 1.45
C GLU A 193 -5.14 -1.29 1.34
N ILE A 194 -4.10 -0.47 1.46
CA ILE A 194 -2.70 -0.92 1.27
C ILE A 194 -2.29 -1.96 2.32
N TYR A 195 -2.75 -1.81 3.56
CA TYR A 195 -2.49 -2.82 4.58
C TYR A 195 -3.07 -4.20 4.18
N ALA A 196 -4.33 -4.22 3.77
CA ALA A 196 -4.98 -5.45 3.33
C ALA A 196 -4.28 -6.05 2.09
N LEU A 197 -3.83 -5.20 1.16
CA LEU A 197 -3.03 -5.63 0.03
C LEU A 197 -1.77 -6.39 0.50
N PHE A 198 -1.00 -5.83 1.43
CA PHE A 198 0.23 -6.50 1.89
C PHE A 198 -0.05 -7.79 2.67
N GLU A 199 -1.12 -7.88 3.46
CA GLU A 199 -1.51 -9.17 4.07
C GLU A 199 -1.81 -10.23 2.99
N MET A 200 -2.52 -9.86 1.93
CA MET A 200 -2.81 -10.75 0.80
C MET A 200 -1.52 -11.15 0.06
N LEU A 201 -0.64 -10.18 -0.22
CA LEU A 201 0.65 -10.45 -0.87
C LEU A 201 1.49 -11.45 -0.06
N HIS A 202 1.57 -11.26 1.26
CA HIS A 202 2.25 -12.21 2.15
C HIS A 202 1.64 -13.62 2.05
N ALA A 203 0.32 -13.74 2.15
CA ALA A 203 -0.35 -15.02 2.12
C ALA A 203 -0.13 -15.75 0.77
N VAL A 204 -0.27 -15.05 -0.35
CA VAL A 204 -0.09 -15.62 -1.69
C VAL A 204 1.36 -16.02 -1.93
N ARG A 205 2.32 -15.11 -1.70
CA ARG A 205 3.73 -15.44 -1.90
C ARG A 205 4.20 -16.57 -1.01
N ASP A 206 3.82 -16.52 0.26
CA ASP A 206 4.34 -17.42 1.27
C ASP A 206 3.82 -18.85 1.09
N ASN A 207 2.67 -19.04 0.46
CA ASN A 207 2.02 -20.35 0.31
C ASN A 207 1.99 -20.88 -1.13
N LEU A 208 2.07 -19.99 -2.13
CA LEU A 208 2.04 -20.38 -3.54
C LEU A 208 3.34 -20.07 -4.28
N ASN A 209 4.27 -19.35 -3.65
CA ASN A 209 5.50 -18.84 -4.29
C ASN A 209 5.20 -17.95 -5.52
N ILE A 210 4.09 -17.20 -5.48
CA ILE A 210 3.67 -16.25 -6.52
C ILE A 210 3.83 -14.84 -5.96
N ASP A 211 4.67 -14.02 -6.59
CA ASP A 211 4.77 -12.59 -6.25
C ASP A 211 3.84 -11.76 -7.17
N LEU A 212 2.71 -11.33 -6.62
CA LEU A 212 1.73 -10.53 -7.35
C LEU A 212 2.27 -9.16 -7.79
N ARG A 213 3.36 -8.66 -7.16
CA ARG A 213 4.01 -7.39 -7.51
C ARG A 213 4.58 -7.38 -8.93
N GLU A 214 5.02 -8.54 -9.44
CA GLU A 214 5.58 -8.67 -10.78
C GLU A 214 4.64 -8.19 -11.89
N SER A 215 3.33 -8.20 -11.63
CA SER A 215 2.32 -7.70 -12.59
C SER A 215 2.23 -6.16 -12.64
N LEU A 216 2.71 -5.47 -11.59
CA LEU A 216 2.64 -4.01 -11.41
C LEU A 216 3.96 -3.44 -10.83
N PRO A 217 5.13 -3.73 -11.43
CA PRO A 217 6.42 -3.37 -10.84
C PRO A 217 6.54 -1.86 -10.55
N ALA A 218 6.19 -1.00 -11.49
CA ALA A 218 6.28 0.45 -11.34
C ALA A 218 5.40 0.99 -10.19
N PHE A 219 4.22 0.39 -9.95
CA PHE A 219 3.36 0.78 -8.83
C PHE A 219 4.03 0.47 -7.48
N PHE A 220 4.57 -0.75 -7.34
CA PHE A 220 5.18 -1.18 -6.08
C PHE A 220 6.54 -0.52 -5.81
N GLU A 221 7.30 -0.20 -6.85
CA GLU A 221 8.55 0.56 -6.74
C GLU A 221 8.31 1.99 -6.24
N GLN A 222 7.23 2.63 -6.69
CA GLN A 222 6.88 4.00 -6.31
C GLN A 222 6.12 4.10 -4.98
N LEU A 223 5.49 3.01 -4.54
CA LEU A 223 4.60 3.00 -3.38
C LEU A 223 5.27 3.50 -2.08
N PRO A 224 6.52 3.12 -1.74
CA PRO A 224 7.21 3.62 -0.55
C PRO A 224 7.38 5.13 -0.55
N LEU A 225 7.83 5.71 -1.66
CA LEU A 225 8.01 7.16 -1.78
C LEU A 225 6.66 7.90 -1.74
N TYR A 226 5.62 7.36 -2.39
CA TYR A 226 4.27 7.87 -2.26
C TYR A 226 3.82 7.91 -0.80
N HIS A 227 4.02 6.84 -0.04
CA HIS A 227 3.67 6.80 1.37
C HIS A 227 4.36 7.91 2.16
N LEU A 228 5.68 8.06 2.02
CA LEU A 228 6.46 9.05 2.75
C LEU A 228 6.09 10.50 2.41
N LEU A 229 5.97 10.82 1.12
CA LEU A 229 5.70 12.20 0.67
C LEU A 229 4.24 12.62 0.81
N SER A 230 3.31 11.68 0.89
CA SER A 230 1.89 11.99 1.09
C SER A 230 1.47 12.09 2.57
N TYR A 231 2.36 11.91 3.56
CA TYR A 231 2.10 12.33 4.94
C TYR A 231 2.31 13.84 5.09
N TYR A 232 1.46 14.49 5.88
CA TYR A 232 1.76 15.85 6.33
C TYR A 232 3.03 15.87 7.17
N PRO A 233 3.84 16.95 7.10
CA PRO A 233 5.12 17.00 7.80
C PRO A 233 5.03 16.87 9.30
N ALA A 234 4.12 17.60 9.95
CA ALA A 234 3.95 17.56 11.39
C ALA A 234 3.08 16.40 11.85
N SER A 235 3.33 15.92 13.06
CA SER A 235 2.46 14.97 13.73
C SER A 235 1.17 15.64 14.20
N TYR A 236 0.08 14.88 14.24
CA TYR A 236 -1.21 15.29 14.78
C TYR A 236 -1.37 14.77 16.21
N PRO A 237 -1.59 15.63 17.21
CA PRO A 237 -1.74 15.21 18.58
C PRO A 237 -3.10 14.52 18.80
N ALA A 238 -3.08 13.39 19.49
CA ALA A 238 -4.27 12.70 19.96
C ALA A 238 -4.07 12.25 21.41
N PRO A 239 -5.15 11.93 22.17
CA PRO A 239 -5.06 11.64 23.59
C PRO A 239 -4.08 10.53 23.96
N GLU A 240 -3.96 9.51 23.10
CA GLU A 240 -3.13 8.34 23.38
C GLU A 240 -1.76 8.38 22.70
N ASN A 241 -1.61 9.16 21.62
CA ASN A 241 -0.40 9.20 20.80
C ASN A 241 -0.38 10.39 19.84
N GLU A 242 0.77 10.62 19.22
CA GLU A 242 0.89 11.46 18.04
C GLU A 242 0.72 10.62 16.78
N PHE A 243 0.03 11.12 15.77
CA PHE A 243 -0.22 10.44 14.52
C PHE A 243 0.40 11.18 13.35
N ARG A 244 1.01 10.44 12.43
CA ARG A 244 1.31 10.96 11.09
C ARG A 244 0.07 10.79 10.23
N ILE A 245 -0.50 11.90 9.80
CA ILE A 245 -1.73 11.91 9.03
C ILE A 245 -1.39 11.87 7.53
N PRO A 246 -1.84 10.86 6.78
CA PRO A 246 -1.76 10.89 5.33
C PRO A 246 -2.73 11.94 4.79
N ALA A 247 -2.29 12.65 3.75
CA ALA A 247 -3.14 13.61 3.06
C ALA A 247 -4.38 12.91 2.47
N ALA A 248 -5.53 13.46 2.74
CA ALA A 248 -6.82 12.96 2.29
C ALA A 248 -7.67 14.08 1.70
N LYS A 249 -8.60 13.74 0.84
CA LYS A 249 -9.56 14.70 0.30
C LYS A 249 -10.36 15.31 1.45
N GLY A 250 -10.46 16.65 1.47
CA GLY A 250 -11.15 17.38 2.53
C GLY A 250 -10.24 17.90 3.65
N ALA A 251 -9.00 17.44 3.74
CA ALA A 251 -7.99 17.85 4.74
C ALA A 251 -8.34 17.53 6.22
N GLU A 252 -9.46 16.86 6.49
CA GLU A 252 -9.79 16.42 7.85
C GLU A 252 -8.94 15.21 8.27
N PRO A 253 -8.38 15.20 9.50
CA PRO A 253 -7.57 14.10 9.98
C PRO A 253 -8.42 12.84 10.24
N ASP A 254 -8.05 11.72 9.60
CA ASP A 254 -8.64 10.40 9.85
C ASP A 254 -7.63 9.51 10.57
N LEU A 255 -7.81 9.33 11.88
CA LEU A 255 -6.89 8.56 12.72
C LEU A 255 -6.94 7.06 12.42
N ALA A 256 -8.06 6.54 11.95
CA ALA A 256 -8.16 5.13 11.56
C ALA A 256 -7.35 4.86 10.28
N VAL A 257 -7.48 5.75 9.27
CA VAL A 257 -6.65 5.69 8.06
C VAL A 257 -5.17 5.91 8.39
N ALA A 258 -4.83 6.80 9.34
CA ALA A 258 -3.46 7.01 9.79
C ALA A 258 -2.87 5.73 10.43
N ALA A 259 -3.61 5.09 11.32
CA ALA A 259 -3.19 3.84 11.96
C ALA A 259 -3.01 2.71 10.93
N MET A 260 -3.96 2.55 10.01
CA MET A 260 -3.86 1.54 8.94
C MET A 260 -2.73 1.85 7.95
N SER A 261 -2.45 3.13 7.66
CA SER A 261 -1.30 3.52 6.84
C SER A 261 0.02 3.14 7.50
N ARG A 262 0.13 3.33 8.82
CA ARG A 262 1.32 2.90 9.58
C ARG A 262 1.46 1.39 9.59
N ALA A 263 0.38 0.64 9.78
CA ALA A 263 0.40 -0.82 9.67
C ALA A 263 0.83 -1.28 8.27
N ALA A 264 0.40 -0.57 7.22
CA ALA A 264 0.81 -0.82 5.84
C ALA A 264 2.31 -0.58 5.63
N ASP A 265 2.87 0.51 6.15
CA ASP A 265 4.31 0.80 6.08
C ASP A 265 5.13 -0.34 6.70
N LEU A 266 4.72 -0.82 7.88
CA LEU A 266 5.39 -1.91 8.58
C LEU A 266 5.27 -3.24 7.83
N ALA A 267 4.08 -3.57 7.30
CA ALA A 267 3.84 -4.79 6.53
C ALA A 267 4.58 -4.77 5.19
N MET A 268 4.67 -3.61 4.52
CA MET A 268 5.44 -3.39 3.29
C MET A 268 6.93 -3.63 3.52
N VAL A 269 7.52 -3.06 4.57
CA VAL A 269 8.91 -3.32 4.95
C VAL A 269 9.13 -4.79 5.26
N ALA A 270 8.22 -5.42 5.99
CA ALA A 270 8.31 -6.84 6.34
C ALA A 270 8.18 -7.77 5.13
N TYR A 271 7.51 -7.34 4.06
CA TYR A 271 7.35 -8.12 2.83
C TYR A 271 8.67 -8.26 2.08
N ASP A 272 9.40 -7.16 1.92
CA ASP A 272 10.68 -7.15 1.20
C ASP A 272 11.64 -6.15 1.88
N ASN A 273 12.34 -6.65 2.88
CA ASN A 273 13.26 -5.85 3.68
C ASN A 273 14.60 -5.56 2.99
N ASN A 274 14.85 -6.18 1.83
CA ASN A 274 16.05 -5.94 1.04
C ASN A 274 15.82 -4.89 -0.06
N ALA A 275 14.58 -4.58 -0.41
CA ALA A 275 14.28 -3.52 -1.36
C ALA A 275 14.75 -2.16 -0.80
N VAL A 276 15.51 -1.42 -1.59
CA VAL A 276 16.10 -0.13 -1.17
C VAL A 276 15.01 0.85 -0.75
N GLU A 277 13.91 0.89 -1.49
CA GLU A 277 12.76 1.75 -1.24
C GLU A 277 12.15 1.46 0.13
N ASN A 278 12.01 0.19 0.49
CA ASN A 278 11.50 -0.24 1.80
C ASN A 278 12.48 0.06 2.93
N GLN A 279 13.80 0.06 2.67
CA GLN A 279 14.78 0.45 3.66
C GLN A 279 14.69 1.94 4.03
N TYR A 280 14.27 2.82 3.13
CA TYR A 280 13.95 4.22 3.45
C TYR A 280 12.72 4.32 4.34
N VAL A 281 11.67 3.55 4.07
CA VAL A 281 10.47 3.49 4.95
C VAL A 281 10.85 2.96 6.33
N GLN A 282 11.71 1.93 6.41
CA GLN A 282 12.24 1.44 7.68
C GLN A 282 13.03 2.51 8.43
N GLY A 283 13.91 3.25 7.74
CA GLY A 283 14.68 4.34 8.33
C GLY A 283 13.78 5.45 8.89
N TRP A 284 12.75 5.82 8.13
CA TRP A 284 11.74 6.78 8.58
C TRP A 284 10.94 6.25 9.77
N ALA A 285 10.49 5.01 9.71
CA ALA A 285 9.74 4.37 10.79
C ALA A 285 10.52 4.27 12.11
N MET A 286 11.84 4.15 12.05
CA MET A 286 12.72 4.14 13.23
C MET A 286 12.95 5.55 13.80
N HIS A 287 12.96 6.58 12.97
CA HIS A 287 13.12 7.97 13.37
C HIS A 287 11.82 8.60 13.86
N ASP A 288 10.72 8.16 13.29
CA ASP A 288 9.40 8.63 13.65
C ASP A 288 9.02 8.11 15.04
N ARG A 289 8.53 9.00 15.88
CA ARG A 289 8.04 8.65 17.22
C ARG A 289 6.65 8.03 17.22
N PHE A 290 6.01 8.00 16.04
CA PHE A 290 4.70 7.40 15.88
C PHE A 290 4.80 5.88 15.96
N LEU A 291 4.27 5.33 17.04
CA LEU A 291 4.07 3.88 17.23
C LEU A 291 2.58 3.61 17.29
N LEU A 292 2.14 2.52 16.67
CA LEU A 292 0.77 2.05 16.86
C LEU A 292 0.55 1.63 18.30
N ARG A 293 -0.36 2.33 18.99
CA ARG A 293 -0.68 2.11 20.41
C ARG A 293 -2.14 1.72 20.58
N GLY A 294 -2.54 1.53 21.85
CA GLY A 294 -3.90 1.13 22.21
C GLY A 294 -4.24 -0.28 21.78
N ALA A 295 -5.45 -0.70 22.12
CA ALA A 295 -5.93 -2.06 21.88
C ALA A 295 -6.00 -2.42 20.38
N PHE A 296 -6.19 -1.43 19.52
CA PHE A 296 -6.16 -1.63 18.05
C PHE A 296 -4.72 -1.75 17.53
N GLY A 297 -3.87 -0.79 17.87
CA GLY A 297 -2.58 -0.63 17.19
C GLY A 297 -1.47 -1.56 17.68
N ILE A 298 -1.44 -1.88 18.98
CA ILE A 298 -0.37 -2.70 19.58
C ILE A 298 -0.20 -4.07 18.90
N PRO A 299 -1.25 -4.85 18.59
CA PRO A 299 -1.08 -6.13 17.90
C PRO A 299 -0.44 -6.00 16.51
N TYR A 300 -0.78 -4.94 15.76
CA TYR A 300 -0.19 -4.67 14.45
C TYR A 300 1.28 -4.26 14.54
N GLU A 301 1.60 -3.33 15.44
CA GLU A 301 2.98 -2.92 15.71
C GLU A 301 3.82 -4.12 16.14
N PHE A 302 3.30 -4.96 17.02
CA PHE A 302 3.99 -6.14 17.50
C PHE A 302 4.19 -7.17 16.37
N LEU A 303 3.17 -7.43 15.55
CA LEU A 303 3.27 -8.40 14.46
C LEU A 303 4.31 -7.98 13.41
N TRP A 304 4.33 -6.72 12.99
CA TRP A 304 5.03 -6.31 11.77
C TRP A 304 6.35 -5.59 12.02
N ALA A 305 6.47 -4.76 13.04
CA ALA A 305 7.69 -3.98 13.24
C ALA A 305 8.90 -4.86 13.55
N ASN A 306 10.06 -4.48 13.00
CA ASN A 306 11.35 -5.09 13.30
C ASN A 306 12.37 -4.03 13.71
N PRO A 307 12.48 -3.69 15.01
CA PRO A 307 13.38 -2.65 15.49
C PRO A 307 14.87 -3.02 15.39
N TYR A 308 15.18 -4.27 15.05
CA TYR A 308 16.58 -4.73 14.90
C TYR A 308 17.06 -4.63 13.45
N GLN A 309 16.19 -4.31 12.52
CA GLN A 309 16.55 -4.13 11.13
C GLN A 309 16.97 -2.68 10.91
N PRO A 310 18.18 -2.42 10.39
CA PRO A 310 18.59 -1.08 10.02
C PRO A 310 17.78 -0.58 8.83
N GLY A 311 17.61 0.74 8.74
CA GLY A 311 17.02 1.43 7.60
C GLY A 311 18.00 2.43 7.00
N LEU A 312 17.72 2.86 5.79
CA LEU A 312 18.44 3.94 5.13
C LEU A 312 17.90 5.30 5.57
N SER A 313 18.77 6.32 5.51
CA SER A 313 18.36 7.69 5.84
C SER A 313 17.43 8.25 4.77
N TYR A 314 16.17 8.45 5.10
CA TYR A 314 15.15 9.02 4.22
C TYR A 314 15.41 10.51 3.87
N TYR A 315 16.28 11.19 4.58
CA TYR A 315 16.71 12.58 4.26
C TYR A 315 17.36 12.70 2.88
N ASN A 316 17.81 11.58 2.30
CA ASN A 316 18.41 11.54 0.96
C ASN A 316 17.37 11.32 -0.15
N LEU A 317 16.10 11.12 0.20
CA LEU A 317 15.03 10.94 -0.78
C LEU A 317 14.68 12.27 -1.46
N PRO A 318 14.17 12.22 -2.71
CA PRO A 318 13.63 13.40 -3.36
C PRO A 318 12.56 14.09 -2.53
N LEU A 319 12.51 15.42 -2.62
CA LEU A 319 11.47 16.23 -1.98
C LEU A 319 10.23 16.41 -2.86
N VAL A 320 10.26 15.87 -4.08
CA VAL A 320 9.20 15.93 -5.08
C VAL A 320 8.88 14.52 -5.54
N PHE A 321 7.60 14.19 -5.62
CA PHE A 321 7.11 12.94 -6.18
C PHE A 321 5.92 13.20 -7.10
N HIS A 322 6.07 12.86 -8.37
CA HIS A 322 5.00 12.87 -9.36
C HIS A 322 4.60 11.42 -9.68
N ASP A 323 3.47 11.01 -9.13
CA ASP A 323 2.85 9.73 -9.46
C ASP A 323 2.07 9.86 -10.78
N ARG A 324 2.71 9.48 -11.86
CA ARG A 324 2.12 9.51 -13.20
C ARG A 324 1.10 8.38 -13.44
N ILE A 325 1.05 7.38 -12.56
CA ILE A 325 0.08 6.27 -12.69
C ILE A 325 -1.32 6.78 -12.36
N PHE A 326 -1.47 7.51 -11.25
CA PHE A 326 -2.76 8.01 -10.80
C PHE A 326 -2.92 9.53 -10.93
N GLY A 327 -1.91 10.24 -11.43
CA GLY A 327 -1.96 11.68 -11.63
C GLY A 327 -2.05 12.46 -10.32
N ARG A 328 -1.01 12.37 -9.51
CA ARG A 328 -0.88 13.12 -8.26
C ARG A 328 0.56 13.56 -8.04
N VAL A 329 0.73 14.71 -7.43
CA VAL A 329 2.05 15.27 -7.14
C VAL A 329 2.13 15.74 -5.70
N PHE A 330 3.25 15.46 -5.05
CA PHE A 330 3.55 15.85 -3.67
C PHE A 330 4.92 16.50 -3.61
N LEU A 331 5.01 17.60 -2.87
CA LEU A 331 6.24 18.35 -2.66
C LEU A 331 6.39 18.67 -1.19
N ARG A 332 7.63 18.73 -0.72
CA ARG A 332 7.95 19.29 0.60
C ARG A 332 9.26 20.07 0.53
N SER A 333 9.41 21.09 1.39
CA SER A 333 10.60 21.93 1.41
C SER A 333 11.81 21.22 2.02
N ARG A 334 11.57 20.30 2.95
CA ARG A 334 12.58 19.48 3.66
C ARG A 334 11.90 18.31 4.38
N TRP A 335 12.66 17.45 5.03
CA TRP A 335 12.13 16.29 5.74
C TRP A 335 11.76 16.55 7.22
N ASP A 336 11.98 17.74 7.73
CA ASP A 336 11.66 18.11 9.11
C ASP A 336 10.16 18.33 9.34
N ASP A 337 9.73 18.30 10.61
CA ASP A 337 8.33 18.44 11.01
C ASP A 337 7.73 19.81 10.72
N ASP A 338 8.57 20.86 10.63
CA ASP A 338 8.17 22.22 10.29
C ASP A 338 8.26 22.56 8.79
N ALA A 339 8.44 21.52 7.94
CA ALA A 339 8.50 21.71 6.50
C ALA A 339 7.20 22.27 5.94
N ALA A 340 7.31 23.12 4.92
CA ALA A 340 6.18 23.37 4.04
C ALA A 340 5.93 22.16 3.15
N TRP A 341 4.66 21.89 2.85
CA TRP A 341 4.24 20.78 2.02
C TRP A 341 3.12 21.22 1.06
N LEU A 342 3.08 20.60 -0.10
CA LEU A 342 2.03 20.76 -1.09
C LEU A 342 1.69 19.40 -1.69
N GLY A 343 0.39 19.15 -1.89
CA GLY A 343 -0.10 17.97 -2.60
C GLY A 343 -1.24 18.32 -3.56
N TYR A 344 -1.17 17.78 -4.77
CA TYR A 344 -2.30 17.74 -5.68
C TYR A 344 -2.68 16.28 -5.95
N PHE A 345 -3.91 15.93 -5.61
CA PHE A 345 -4.44 14.56 -5.75
C PHE A 345 -5.97 14.61 -5.78
N GLU A 346 -6.60 13.71 -6.50
CA GLU A 346 -8.05 13.60 -6.65
C GLU A 346 -8.74 14.92 -7.03
N GLY A 347 -8.05 15.73 -7.85
CA GLY A 347 -8.52 17.05 -8.30
C GLY A 347 -8.50 18.15 -7.24
N GLN A 348 -7.86 17.93 -6.10
CA GLN A 348 -7.73 18.90 -5.00
C GLN A 348 -6.28 19.29 -4.79
N LEU A 349 -6.04 20.61 -4.69
CA LEU A 349 -4.76 21.18 -4.29
C LEU A 349 -4.79 21.51 -2.80
N GLN A 350 -3.79 21.05 -2.07
CA GLN A 350 -3.62 21.32 -0.65
C GLN A 350 -2.22 21.84 -0.37
N THR A 351 -2.09 22.70 0.63
CA THR A 351 -0.83 23.11 1.23
C THR A 351 -0.84 22.79 2.72
N PHE A 352 0.35 22.59 3.28
CA PHE A 352 0.53 22.44 4.73
C PHE A 352 1.61 23.38 5.19
N SER A 353 1.28 24.23 6.15
CA SER A 353 2.19 25.18 6.77
C SER A 353 1.69 25.59 8.15
N GLY A 354 2.59 25.82 9.08
CA GLY A 354 2.21 26.22 10.45
C GLY A 354 1.42 25.14 11.21
N GLY A 355 1.57 23.86 10.85
CA GLY A 355 0.93 22.74 11.53
C GLY A 355 -0.47 22.37 11.00
N GLU A 356 -0.98 23.06 9.97
CA GLU A 356 -2.34 22.85 9.47
C GLU A 356 -2.39 22.66 7.95
N PRO A 357 -3.20 21.70 7.45
CA PRO A 357 -3.51 21.58 6.04
C PRO A 357 -4.54 22.63 5.61
N LYS A 358 -4.38 23.15 4.39
CA LYS A 358 -5.31 24.11 3.76
C LYS A 358 -5.64 23.68 2.36
N ILE A 359 -6.92 23.66 2.02
CA ILE A 359 -7.38 23.45 0.65
C ILE A 359 -7.19 24.77 -0.12
N VAL A 360 -6.47 24.71 -1.23
CA VAL A 360 -6.27 25.85 -2.12
C VAL A 360 -7.24 25.71 -3.29
N PRO A 361 -8.18 26.64 -3.47
CA PRO A 361 -9.02 26.64 -4.66
C PRO A 361 -8.16 26.74 -5.93
N LEU A 362 -8.38 25.91 -6.92
CA LEU A 362 -7.61 25.95 -8.18
C LEU A 362 -7.69 27.31 -8.88
N SER A 363 -8.86 27.98 -8.78
CA SER A 363 -9.03 29.34 -9.30
C SER A 363 -8.21 30.41 -8.57
N GLY A 364 -7.67 30.11 -7.38
CA GLY A 364 -6.81 31.00 -6.61
C GLY A 364 -5.32 30.69 -6.76
N ALA A 365 -4.95 29.56 -7.35
CA ALA A 365 -3.56 29.16 -7.58
C ALA A 365 -3.06 29.54 -8.99
N THR A 366 -3.29 30.81 -9.37
CA THR A 366 -2.94 31.35 -10.70
C THR A 366 -1.47 31.76 -10.80
N GLU A 367 -0.79 31.97 -9.69
CA GLU A 367 0.64 32.21 -9.60
C GLU A 367 1.36 30.93 -9.16
N PRO A 368 2.58 30.65 -9.67
CA PRO A 368 3.35 29.49 -9.27
C PRO A 368 3.68 29.51 -7.77
N ILE A 369 3.36 28.39 -7.08
CA ILE A 369 3.76 28.14 -5.70
C ILE A 369 5.12 27.45 -5.74
N GLN A 370 6.18 28.14 -5.27
CA GLN A 370 7.56 27.69 -5.41
C GLN A 370 8.01 26.77 -4.27
N PHE A 371 8.71 25.68 -4.64
CA PHE A 371 9.41 24.75 -3.74
C PHE A 371 10.80 24.45 -4.31
N GLY A 372 11.82 25.22 -3.87
CA GLY A 372 13.18 25.09 -4.44
C GLY A 372 13.18 25.41 -5.95
N ASP A 373 13.63 24.45 -6.75
CA ASP A 373 13.66 24.51 -8.20
C ASP A 373 12.36 24.01 -8.89
N THR A 374 11.36 23.67 -8.10
CA THR A 374 10.08 23.14 -8.58
C THR A 374 8.93 24.07 -8.19
N ALA A 375 8.00 24.30 -9.11
CA ALA A 375 6.80 25.09 -8.85
C ALA A 375 5.52 24.34 -9.24
N VAL A 376 4.40 24.71 -8.60
CA VAL A 376 3.06 24.20 -8.92
C VAL A 376 2.13 25.37 -9.22
N VAL A 377 1.36 25.27 -10.29
CA VAL A 377 0.40 26.30 -10.71
C VAL A 377 -0.88 25.67 -11.25
N ALA A 378 -2.02 26.32 -11.02
CA ALA A 378 -3.33 25.90 -11.55
C ALA A 378 -3.86 26.95 -12.56
N ALA A 379 -3.06 27.30 -13.54
CA ALA A 379 -3.41 28.26 -14.57
C ALA A 379 -2.86 27.88 -15.95
N THR A 380 -3.53 28.27 -16.99
CA THR A 380 -3.06 28.09 -18.38
C THR A 380 -2.26 29.30 -18.92
N ARG A 381 -2.09 30.34 -18.08
CA ARG A 381 -1.22 31.50 -18.32
C ARG A 381 -0.55 31.88 -17.02
N PHE A 382 0.76 31.84 -16.99
CA PHE A 382 1.56 32.17 -15.82
C PHE A 382 2.97 32.61 -16.23
N ALA A 383 3.70 33.24 -15.32
CA ALA A 383 5.09 33.59 -15.50
C ALA A 383 5.97 32.68 -14.66
N ILE A 384 7.11 32.26 -15.21
CA ILE A 384 8.11 31.46 -14.54
C ILE A 384 9.14 32.36 -13.88
N GLN A 385 9.49 32.06 -12.63
CA GLN A 385 10.57 32.70 -11.91
C GLN A 385 11.92 32.02 -12.23
N GLU A 386 13.00 32.74 -12.15
CA GLU A 386 14.35 32.31 -12.54
C GLU A 386 14.82 31.01 -11.89
N GLU A 387 14.32 30.71 -10.71
CA GLU A 387 14.71 29.54 -9.92
C GLU A 387 14.00 28.24 -10.33
N ALA A 388 12.90 28.33 -11.08
CA ALA A 388 12.08 27.16 -11.41
C ALA A 388 12.60 26.45 -12.67
N THR A 389 13.09 25.23 -12.49
CA THR A 389 13.47 24.34 -13.61
C THR A 389 12.38 23.31 -13.93
N THR A 390 11.47 23.05 -13.00
CA THR A 390 10.33 22.16 -13.19
C THR A 390 9.04 22.83 -12.73
N VAL A 391 8.01 22.80 -13.58
CA VAL A 391 6.69 23.34 -13.25
C VAL A 391 5.62 22.26 -13.46
N TYR A 392 4.85 21.99 -12.44
CA TYR A 392 3.65 21.16 -12.52
C TYR A 392 2.43 22.05 -12.69
N VAL A 393 1.79 21.96 -13.86
CA VAL A 393 0.50 22.61 -14.11
C VAL A 393 -0.60 21.63 -13.75
N VAL A 394 -1.43 21.97 -12.75
CA VAL A 394 -2.43 21.08 -12.18
C VAL A 394 -3.85 21.56 -12.50
N GLY A 395 -4.85 20.67 -12.33
CA GLY A 395 -6.25 21.02 -12.57
C GLY A 395 -6.65 21.11 -14.03
N LEU A 396 -5.81 20.61 -14.94
CA LEU A 396 -6.12 20.51 -16.36
C LEU A 396 -7.06 19.34 -16.67
N ALA A 397 -7.58 19.27 -17.89
CA ALA A 397 -8.37 18.10 -18.31
C ALA A 397 -7.48 16.85 -18.38
N PRO A 398 -7.89 15.73 -17.76
CA PRO A 398 -7.09 14.50 -17.73
C PRO A 398 -6.87 13.88 -19.10
N ALA A 399 -5.66 13.36 -19.34
CA ALA A 399 -5.28 12.63 -20.55
C ALA A 399 -5.53 13.43 -21.87
N GLN A 400 -5.44 14.77 -21.82
CA GLN A 400 -5.64 15.65 -22.96
C GLN A 400 -4.32 16.26 -23.43
N SER A 401 -4.28 16.62 -24.73
CA SER A 401 -3.15 17.34 -25.33
C SER A 401 -3.34 18.86 -25.22
N TYR A 402 -2.24 19.54 -24.96
CA TYR A 402 -2.14 21.00 -24.88
C TYR A 402 -1.02 21.50 -25.77
N ASP A 403 -1.27 22.60 -26.46
CA ASP A 403 -0.23 23.42 -27.07
C ASP A 403 0.37 24.30 -25.98
N VAL A 404 1.66 24.21 -25.76
CA VAL A 404 2.43 24.98 -24.77
C VAL A 404 3.30 25.97 -25.52
N GLU A 405 3.13 27.27 -25.28
CA GLU A 405 3.82 28.38 -25.93
C GLU A 405 4.61 29.16 -24.88
N PRO A 406 5.92 28.95 -24.74
CA PRO A 406 6.80 29.82 -23.97
C PRO A 406 7.07 31.10 -24.72
N ASP A 407 7.22 32.24 -24.02
CA ASP A 407 7.39 33.56 -24.66
C ASP A 407 8.64 33.70 -25.61
N ALA A 408 9.64 32.85 -25.43
CA ALA A 408 10.92 32.92 -26.16
C ALA A 408 11.24 31.65 -26.98
N GLU A 409 10.33 30.69 -27.05
CA GLU A 409 10.57 29.38 -27.65
C GLU A 409 9.44 28.97 -28.62
N GLU A 410 9.72 27.95 -29.42
CA GLU A 410 8.70 27.36 -30.29
C GLU A 410 7.62 26.65 -29.49
N MET A 411 6.38 26.77 -29.96
CA MET A 411 5.24 26.04 -29.40
C MET A 411 5.46 24.54 -29.58
N HIS A 412 5.21 23.79 -28.51
CA HIS A 412 5.27 22.34 -28.54
C HIS A 412 3.99 21.69 -27.93
N GLU A 413 3.74 20.45 -28.33
CA GLU A 413 2.63 19.69 -27.80
C GLU A 413 3.07 18.93 -26.55
N ALA A 414 2.22 18.96 -25.51
CA ALA A 414 2.39 18.19 -24.31
C ALA A 414 1.06 17.58 -23.84
N ARG A 415 1.10 16.44 -23.17
CA ARG A 415 -0.09 15.70 -22.73
C ARG A 415 -0.13 15.56 -21.23
N THR A 416 -1.31 15.81 -20.64
CA THR A 416 -1.57 15.62 -19.23
C THR A 416 -1.66 14.13 -18.86
N ASP A 417 -1.32 13.83 -17.62
CA ASP A 417 -1.50 12.53 -17.01
C ASP A 417 -2.99 12.25 -16.64
N PRO A 418 -3.32 11.08 -16.03
CA PRO A 418 -4.68 10.74 -15.61
C PRO A 418 -5.29 11.69 -14.57
N GLY A 419 -4.49 12.42 -13.80
CA GLY A 419 -4.95 13.40 -12.82
C GLY A 419 -5.11 14.82 -13.38
N GLY A 420 -4.76 15.06 -14.65
CA GLY A 420 -4.77 16.39 -15.25
C GLY A 420 -3.56 17.22 -14.83
N ILE A 421 -2.40 16.59 -14.63
CA ILE A 421 -1.12 17.22 -14.34
C ILE A 421 -0.28 17.24 -15.62
N LEU A 422 0.34 18.37 -15.89
CA LEU A 422 1.34 18.53 -16.93
C LEU A 422 2.67 18.94 -16.31
N GLU A 423 3.71 18.16 -16.55
CA GLU A 423 5.08 18.49 -16.13
C GLU A 423 5.80 19.21 -17.25
N LEU A 424 6.27 20.42 -16.96
CA LEU A 424 7.06 21.25 -17.85
C LEU A 424 8.47 21.40 -17.29
N LYS A 425 9.48 21.29 -18.15
CA LYS A 425 10.90 21.44 -17.78
C LYS A 425 11.51 22.60 -18.55
N PHE A 426 12.27 23.42 -17.84
CA PHE A 426 12.92 24.61 -18.38
C PHE A 426 14.41 24.59 -18.06
N PRO A 427 15.23 25.23 -18.90
CA PRO A 427 16.63 25.47 -18.58
C PRO A 427 16.76 26.32 -17.32
N SER A 428 17.84 26.12 -16.56
CA SER A 428 18.16 26.99 -15.42
C SER A 428 18.28 28.44 -15.86
N GLY A 429 17.66 29.37 -15.12
CA GLY A 429 17.65 30.79 -15.43
C GLY A 429 16.61 31.21 -16.46
N PHE A 430 15.73 30.30 -16.89
CA PHE A 430 14.63 30.68 -17.77
C PHE A 430 13.63 31.57 -17.01
N THR A 431 13.32 32.72 -17.61
CA THR A 431 12.26 33.63 -17.15
C THR A 431 11.37 33.97 -18.31
N GLY A 432 10.08 33.83 -18.19
CA GLY A 432 9.16 34.13 -19.27
C GLY A 432 7.73 33.74 -18.96
N GLY A 433 6.81 34.20 -19.78
CA GLY A 433 5.42 33.82 -19.76
C GLY A 433 5.19 32.50 -20.47
N ILE A 434 4.27 31.70 -19.92
CA ILE A 434 3.79 30.48 -20.52
C ILE A 434 2.31 30.65 -20.84
N ARG A 435 1.93 30.26 -22.04
CA ARG A 435 0.54 30.17 -22.49
C ARG A 435 0.24 28.74 -22.89
N MET A 436 -0.90 28.23 -22.45
CA MET A 436 -1.34 26.88 -22.77
C MET A 436 -2.72 26.91 -23.37
N ARG A 437 -2.95 26.09 -24.39
CA ARG A 437 -4.25 25.93 -25.03
C ARG A 437 -4.57 24.45 -25.19
N GLN A 438 -5.73 24.03 -24.67
CA GLN A 438 -6.21 22.68 -24.91
C GLN A 438 -6.50 22.47 -26.41
N ARG A 439 -6.01 21.38 -26.97
CA ARG A 439 -6.32 20.97 -28.35
C ARG A 439 -7.74 20.39 -28.40
N ALA A 440 -8.47 20.74 -29.45
CA ALA A 440 -9.72 20.07 -29.73
C ALA A 440 -9.44 18.58 -30.02
N ALA A 441 -10.27 17.69 -29.44
CA ALA A 441 -10.21 16.27 -29.79
C ALA A 441 -10.43 16.12 -31.32
N GLN A 442 -9.45 15.51 -31.99
CA GLN A 442 -9.60 15.15 -33.42
C GLN A 442 -10.46 13.92 -33.57
#